data_6110f24f3475444e704b467e7c69f202
#
_entry.id   6110f24f3475444e704b467e7c69f202
#
_cell.length_a   1.000
_cell.length_b   1.000
_cell.length_c   1.000
_cell.angle_alpha   90.00
_cell.angle_beta   90.00
_cell.angle_gamma   90.00
#
_symmetry.space_group_name_H-M   'P 1'
#
loop_
_entity.id
_entity.type
_entity.pdbx_description
1 polymer ?
#
loop_
_entity_poly.entity_id
_entity_poly.type
_entity_poly.pdbx_seq_one_letter_code
_entity_poly.pdbx_strand_id
1 'polypeptide(L)'
;MTKRFRIVAFIAAAIIALGCSAIVLAQRTGGYREIDKADEGAVAAAEVAVKQESEKKEITYKLVEIEHAESQVVAGINYRLCLKIGYHKADDDVDTTEFVRVVVYRNLQNQYSLTSWTEENCGDDGE
;
A
#
# COMPACT_ATOMS: atom_id res chain seq x y z
N MET A 1 -28.98 -18.16 -58.14
CA MET A 1 -29.43 -18.90 -56.95
C MET A 1 -28.43 -18.91 -55.83
N THR A 2 -27.27 -18.34 -55.98
CA THR A 2 -26.23 -18.32 -54.97
C THR A 2 -26.21 -17.04 -54.12
N LYS A 3 -27.14 -16.13 -54.35
CA LYS A 3 -27.15 -14.84 -53.65
C LYS A 3 -27.86 -14.84 -52.28
N ARG A 4 -28.51 -15.94 -51.94
CA ARG A 4 -29.27 -16.01 -50.70
C ARG A 4 -28.43 -16.47 -49.48
N PHE A 5 -27.25 -17.00 -49.71
CA PHE A 5 -26.39 -17.51 -48.65
C PHE A 5 -25.45 -16.45 -48.07
N ARG A 6 -25.38 -15.28 -48.69
CA ARG A 6 -24.43 -14.24 -48.23
C ARG A 6 -24.95 -13.34 -47.13
N ILE A 7 -26.24 -13.40 -46.86
CA ILE A 7 -26.85 -12.48 -45.89
C ILE A 7 -26.82 -13.06 -44.46
N VAL A 8 -26.75 -14.39 -44.36
CA VAL A 8 -26.79 -15.05 -43.06
C VAL A 8 -25.45 -15.00 -42.32
N ALA A 9 -24.36 -14.79 -43.03
CA ALA A 9 -23.02 -14.76 -42.42
C ALA A 9 -22.68 -13.46 -41.75
N PHE A 10 -23.41 -12.39 -42.03
CA PHE A 10 -23.10 -11.09 -41.44
C PHE A 10 -23.78 -10.80 -40.09
N ILE A 11 -24.76 -11.59 -39.73
CA ILE A 11 -25.52 -11.36 -38.50
C ILE A 11 -24.85 -12.03 -37.31
N ALA A 12 -24.05 -13.06 -37.54
CA ALA A 12 -23.37 -13.78 -36.46
C ALA A 12 -22.14 -13.04 -35.89
N ALA A 13 -21.57 -12.10 -36.64
CA ALA A 13 -20.36 -11.40 -36.22
C ALA A 13 -20.63 -10.20 -35.34
N ALA A 14 -21.87 -9.70 -35.29
CA ALA A 14 -22.18 -8.49 -34.54
C ALA A 14 -22.49 -8.75 -33.05
N ILE A 15 -22.71 -9.98 -32.64
CA ILE A 15 -23.14 -10.30 -31.28
C ILE A 15 -21.96 -10.51 -30.32
N ILE A 16 -20.77 -10.77 -30.88
CA ILE A 16 -19.59 -11.07 -30.04
C ILE A 16 -18.92 -9.82 -29.48
N ALA A 17 -19.20 -8.64 -30.01
CA ALA A 17 -18.54 -7.41 -29.59
C ALA A 17 -19.13 -6.75 -28.35
N LEU A 18 -20.30 -7.17 -27.90
CA LEU A 18 -20.98 -6.51 -26.78
C LEU A 18 -20.70 -7.14 -25.39
N GLY A 19 -20.00 -8.26 -25.35
CA GLY A 19 -19.80 -8.99 -24.09
C GLY A 19 -18.60 -8.57 -23.26
N CYS A 20 -17.68 -7.79 -23.82
CA CYS A 20 -16.40 -7.51 -23.15
C CYS A 20 -16.33 -6.21 -22.36
N SER A 21 -17.37 -5.37 -22.41
CA SER A 21 -17.26 -4.04 -21.80
C SER A 21 -17.65 -3.98 -20.33
N ALA A 22 -18.32 -5.00 -19.81
CA ALA A 22 -18.87 -4.96 -18.45
C ALA A 22 -17.92 -5.43 -17.36
N ILE A 23 -16.80 -6.07 -17.71
CA ILE A 23 -15.91 -6.71 -16.73
C ILE A 23 -14.91 -5.73 -16.12
N VAL A 24 -14.66 -4.60 -16.77
CA VAL A 24 -13.62 -3.64 -16.34
C VAL A 24 -14.04 -2.78 -15.15
N LEU A 25 -15.34 -2.68 -14.86
CA LEU A 25 -15.85 -1.81 -13.80
C LEU A 25 -15.83 -2.43 -12.40
N ALA A 26 -15.62 -3.74 -12.29
CA ALA A 26 -15.69 -4.45 -11.01
C ALA A 26 -14.37 -4.51 -10.23
N GLN A 27 -13.27 -3.98 -10.78
CA GLN A 27 -11.93 -4.10 -10.19
C GLN A 27 -11.33 -2.78 -9.69
N ARG A 28 -12.16 -1.85 -9.25
CA ARG A 28 -11.63 -0.63 -8.67
C ARG A 28 -11.31 -0.85 -7.19
N THR A 29 -10.04 -1.07 -6.90
CA THR A 29 -9.53 -0.89 -5.54
C THR A 29 -9.44 0.61 -5.27
N GLY A 30 -9.82 1.05 -4.09
CA GLY A 30 -9.64 2.44 -3.68
C GLY A 30 -8.15 2.82 -3.69
N GLY A 31 -7.83 4.03 -4.07
CA GLY A 31 -6.47 4.55 -3.96
C GLY A 31 -6.12 4.89 -2.52
N TYR A 32 -4.86 5.21 -2.28
CA TYR A 32 -4.43 5.75 -1.00
C TYR A 32 -5.01 7.15 -0.81
N ARG A 33 -5.38 7.45 0.42
CA ARG A 33 -5.79 8.79 0.81
C ARG A 33 -5.13 9.17 2.12
N GLU A 34 -4.89 10.45 2.28
CA GLU A 34 -4.27 10.99 3.49
C GLU A 34 -5.18 10.79 4.70
N ILE A 35 -4.57 10.40 5.81
CA ILE A 35 -5.24 10.27 7.10
C ILE A 35 -4.44 11.02 8.16
N ASP A 36 -5.05 11.23 9.33
CA ASP A 36 -4.38 11.88 10.45
C ASP A 36 -3.23 11.01 10.95
N LYS A 37 -2.11 11.64 11.25
CA LYS A 37 -0.93 10.98 11.83
C LYS A 37 -1.23 10.38 13.21
N ALA A 38 -2.21 10.91 13.91
CA ALA A 38 -2.65 10.42 15.21
C ALA A 38 -3.73 9.34 15.13
N ASP A 39 -4.13 8.95 13.92
CA ASP A 39 -5.09 7.86 13.73
C ASP A 39 -4.60 6.60 14.44
N GLU A 40 -5.48 5.95 15.21
CA GLU A 40 -5.11 4.78 16.02
C GLU A 40 -4.53 3.65 15.16
N GLY A 41 -5.10 3.42 13.98
CA GLY A 41 -4.60 2.40 13.06
C GLY A 41 -3.22 2.75 12.51
N ALA A 42 -3.00 4.02 12.18
CA ALA A 42 -1.69 4.49 11.71
C ALA A 42 -0.62 4.34 12.79
N VAL A 43 -0.92 4.72 14.03
CA VAL A 43 0.00 4.57 15.14
C VAL A 43 0.33 3.11 15.40
N ALA A 44 -0.67 2.23 15.43
CA ALA A 44 -0.46 0.80 15.60
C ALA A 44 0.38 0.22 14.46
N ALA A 45 0.11 0.63 13.22
CA ALA A 45 0.87 0.19 12.06
C ALA A 45 2.34 0.63 12.15
N ALA A 46 2.59 1.87 12.58
CA ALA A 46 3.95 2.37 12.76
C ALA A 46 4.72 1.57 13.81
N GLU A 47 4.10 1.29 14.94
CA GLU A 47 4.73 0.50 16.00
C GLU A 47 5.04 -0.92 15.53
N VAL A 48 4.14 -1.56 14.80
CA VAL A 48 4.36 -2.89 14.23
C VAL A 48 5.52 -2.87 13.24
N ALA A 49 5.57 -1.86 12.38
CA ALA A 49 6.64 -1.74 11.39
C ALA A 49 8.02 -1.67 12.07
N VAL A 50 8.15 -0.81 13.05
CA VAL A 50 9.41 -0.64 13.77
C VAL A 50 9.80 -1.91 14.50
N LYS A 51 8.85 -2.56 15.17
CA LYS A 51 9.10 -3.80 15.90
C LYS A 51 9.53 -4.93 14.96
N GLN A 52 8.81 -5.15 13.87
CA GLN A 52 9.11 -6.25 12.95
C GLN A 52 10.44 -6.04 12.24
N GLU A 53 10.74 -4.82 11.84
CA GLU A 53 12.02 -4.55 11.19
C GLU A 53 13.18 -4.65 12.17
N SER A 54 12.99 -4.22 13.42
CA SER A 54 14.00 -4.36 14.47
C SER A 54 14.35 -5.82 14.71
N GLU A 55 13.34 -6.68 14.78
CA GLU A 55 13.54 -8.12 14.96
C GLU A 55 14.25 -8.74 13.76
N LYS A 56 13.85 -8.36 12.55
CA LYS A 56 14.40 -8.89 11.31
C LYS A 56 15.88 -8.56 11.14
N LYS A 57 16.27 -7.34 11.48
CA LYS A 57 17.65 -6.85 11.28
C LYS A 57 18.51 -6.92 12.52
N GLU A 58 17.94 -7.29 13.65
CA GLU A 58 18.64 -7.32 14.93
C GLU A 58 19.23 -5.95 15.31
N ILE A 59 18.52 -4.88 14.92
CA ILE A 59 18.84 -3.50 15.25
C ILE A 59 17.65 -2.94 16.02
N THR A 60 17.89 -2.25 17.12
CA THR A 60 16.81 -1.61 17.87
C THR A 60 16.47 -0.28 17.25
N TYR A 61 15.44 -0.26 16.41
CA TYR A 61 14.88 0.97 15.88
C TYR A 61 13.90 1.56 16.89
N LYS A 62 13.84 2.89 16.92
CA LYS A 62 12.85 3.64 17.72
C LYS A 62 12.03 4.50 16.79
N LEU A 63 10.72 4.50 16.99
CA LEU A 63 9.85 5.43 16.29
C LEU A 63 9.99 6.81 16.94
N VAL A 64 10.46 7.79 16.16
CA VAL A 64 10.58 9.17 16.63
C VAL A 64 9.28 9.93 16.32
N GLU A 65 8.81 9.83 15.10
CA GLU A 65 7.63 10.57 14.64
C GLU A 65 7.03 9.93 13.40
N ILE A 66 5.72 10.05 13.26
CA ILE A 66 5.03 9.76 12.00
C ILE A 66 4.95 11.09 11.25
N GLU A 67 5.66 11.19 10.13
CA GLU A 67 5.69 12.42 9.34
C GLU A 67 4.48 12.54 8.42
N HIS A 68 4.03 11.40 7.88
CA HIS A 68 2.92 11.37 6.93
C HIS A 68 2.23 10.01 7.01
N ALA A 69 0.92 10.02 6.86
CA ALA A 69 0.12 8.80 6.94
C ALA A 69 -0.96 8.78 5.85
N GLU A 70 -1.06 7.64 5.20
CA GLU A 70 -2.07 7.37 4.18
C GLU A 70 -2.66 5.99 4.40
N SER A 71 -3.88 5.78 3.98
CA SER A 71 -4.50 4.46 4.03
C SER A 71 -5.21 4.13 2.72
N GLN A 72 -5.29 2.84 2.45
CA GLN A 72 -6.02 2.30 1.30
C GLN A 72 -6.92 1.18 1.80
N VAL A 73 -8.21 1.29 1.50
CA VAL A 73 -9.17 0.25 1.86
C VAL A 73 -9.14 -0.83 0.77
N VAL A 74 -8.85 -2.04 1.21
CA VAL A 74 -8.85 -3.26 0.41
C VAL A 74 -9.68 -4.30 1.18
N ALA A 75 -9.41 -5.57 1.03
CA ALA A 75 -9.92 -6.54 2.01
C ALA A 75 -9.05 -6.42 3.27
N GLY A 76 -9.36 -5.48 4.12
CA GLY A 76 -8.54 -4.96 5.19
C GLY A 76 -8.10 -3.54 4.88
N ILE A 77 -6.99 -3.10 5.44
CA ILE A 77 -6.46 -1.75 5.24
C ILE A 77 -4.95 -1.82 5.04
N ASN A 78 -4.46 -1.16 4.00
CA ASN A 78 -3.04 -0.88 3.86
C ASN A 78 -2.76 0.49 4.44
N TYR A 79 -1.76 0.59 5.31
CA TYR A 79 -1.23 1.87 5.79
C TYR A 79 0.10 2.12 5.11
N ARG A 80 0.24 3.28 4.49
CA ARG A 80 1.51 3.73 3.92
C ARG A 80 1.97 4.94 4.71
N LEU A 81 3.08 4.78 5.40
CA LEU A 81 3.54 5.76 6.38
C LEU A 81 4.94 6.24 6.04
N CYS A 82 5.17 7.53 6.25
CA CYS A 82 6.52 8.06 6.32
C CYS A 82 6.88 8.20 7.79
N LEU A 83 7.90 7.49 8.22
CA LEU A 83 8.33 7.46 9.61
C LEU A 83 9.71 8.07 9.77
N LYS A 84 9.89 8.86 10.81
CA LYS A 84 11.22 9.23 11.29
C LYS A 84 11.60 8.22 12.36
N ILE A 85 12.69 7.53 12.15
CA ILE A 85 13.19 6.51 13.08
C ILE A 85 14.57 6.88 13.60
N GLY A 86 14.90 6.37 14.76
CA GLY A 86 16.21 6.52 15.35
C GLY A 86 16.83 5.17 15.67
N TYR A 87 18.13 5.10 15.62
CA TYR A 87 18.88 3.89 16.00
C TYR A 87 20.35 4.24 16.26
N HIS A 88 21.03 3.32 16.95
CA HIS A 88 22.48 3.38 17.14
C HIS A 88 23.15 2.42 16.17
N LYS A 89 24.19 2.89 15.50
CA LYS A 89 25.09 2.00 14.77
C LYS A 89 26.02 1.31 15.77
N ALA A 90 26.37 0.07 15.49
CA ALA A 90 27.09 -0.81 16.43
C ALA A 90 28.38 -0.23 17.02
N ASP A 91 29.08 0.64 16.31
CA ASP A 91 30.36 1.21 16.70
C ASP A 91 30.30 2.70 16.99
N ASP A 92 29.10 3.26 17.14
CA ASP A 92 28.92 4.70 17.23
C ASP A 92 28.04 5.04 18.42
N ASP A 93 28.52 5.95 19.28
CA ASP A 93 27.75 6.44 20.42
C ASP A 93 26.70 7.49 20.00
N VAL A 94 26.61 7.79 18.71
CA VAL A 94 25.71 8.82 18.21
C VAL A 94 24.42 8.20 17.70
N ASP A 95 23.29 8.73 18.16
CA ASP A 95 21.99 8.40 17.61
C ASP A 95 21.90 8.81 16.15
N THR A 96 21.54 7.88 15.29
CA THR A 96 21.26 8.16 13.88
C THR A 96 19.75 8.24 13.69
N THR A 97 19.30 9.24 12.95
CA THR A 97 17.89 9.34 12.56
C THR A 97 17.79 9.30 11.02
N GLU A 98 16.73 8.69 10.54
CA GLU A 98 16.46 8.66 9.10
C GLU A 98 14.97 8.53 8.86
N PHE A 99 14.57 8.78 7.62
CA PHE A 99 13.20 8.60 7.19
C PHE A 99 13.06 7.29 6.43
N VAL A 100 11.95 6.61 6.68
CA VAL A 100 11.60 5.37 5.98
C VAL A 100 10.15 5.41 5.55
N ARG A 101 9.89 4.88 4.39
CA ARG A 101 8.52 4.67 3.93
C ARG A 101 8.17 3.21 4.16
N VAL A 102 7.09 2.99 4.89
CA VAL A 102 6.65 1.64 5.22
C VAL A 102 5.23 1.42 4.72
N VAL A 103 4.94 0.17 4.39
CA VAL A 103 3.57 -0.27 4.14
C VAL A 103 3.27 -1.39 5.12
N VAL A 104 2.18 -1.24 5.85
CA VAL A 104 1.71 -2.22 6.82
C VAL A 104 0.30 -2.61 6.45
N TYR A 105 0.05 -3.89 6.36
CA TYR A 105 -1.28 -4.43 6.07
C TYR A 105 -1.97 -4.85 7.37
N ARG A 106 -3.21 -4.40 7.54
CA ARG A 106 -4.09 -4.87 8.61
C ARG A 106 -5.18 -5.72 7.97
N ASN A 107 -5.25 -6.99 8.34
CA ASN A 107 -6.27 -7.89 7.81
C ASN A 107 -7.64 -7.68 8.50
N LEU A 108 -8.63 -8.43 8.08
CA LEU A 108 -9.98 -8.32 8.62
C LEU A 108 -10.11 -8.80 10.07
N GLN A 109 -9.10 -9.50 10.60
CA GLN A 109 -9.01 -9.93 11.99
C GLN A 109 -8.19 -8.97 12.84
N ASN A 110 -7.90 -7.76 12.31
CA ASN A 110 -7.10 -6.73 12.99
C ASN A 110 -5.67 -7.16 13.30
N GLN A 111 -5.11 -8.02 12.48
CA GLN A 111 -3.71 -8.41 12.59
C GLN A 111 -2.89 -7.57 11.61
N TYR A 112 -1.79 -7.02 12.10
CA TYR A 112 -0.90 -6.14 11.35
C TYR A 112 0.34 -6.90 10.89
N SER A 113 0.79 -6.61 9.67
CA SER A 113 2.03 -7.18 9.15
C SER A 113 2.75 -6.16 8.27
N LEU A 114 4.07 -6.04 8.47
CA LEU A 114 4.91 -5.18 7.66
C LEU A 114 5.10 -5.82 6.29
N THR A 115 4.74 -5.10 5.22
CA THR A 115 4.87 -5.57 3.86
C THR A 115 6.02 -4.92 3.10
N SER A 116 6.39 -3.69 3.45
CA SER A 116 7.57 -3.06 2.86
C SER A 116 8.20 -2.05 3.81
N TRP A 117 9.51 -1.93 3.70
CA TRP A 117 10.33 -0.98 4.44
C TRP A 117 11.39 -0.45 3.48
N THR A 118 11.32 0.83 3.17
CA THR A 118 12.23 1.46 2.20
C THR A 118 12.82 2.73 2.81
N GLU A 119 14.15 2.80 2.85
CA GLU A 119 14.82 4.03 3.22
C GLU A 119 14.57 5.06 2.14
N GLU A 120 13.94 6.16 2.50
CA GLU A 120 13.48 7.15 1.55
C GLU A 120 13.30 8.48 2.29
N ASN A 121 13.75 9.55 1.68
CA ASN A 121 13.63 10.88 2.29
C ASN A 121 12.22 11.46 2.16
N CYS A 122 11.24 10.70 2.62
CA CYS A 122 9.83 11.06 2.50
C CYS A 122 9.41 12.19 3.45
N GLY A 123 10.22 12.51 4.43
CA GLY A 123 9.91 13.58 5.38
C GLY A 123 10.06 14.98 4.81
N ASP A 124 10.92 15.14 3.83
CA ASP A 124 11.15 16.44 3.19
C ASP A 124 10.10 16.77 2.13
N ASP A 125 9.36 15.77 1.69
CA ASP A 125 8.29 15.92 0.73
C ASP A 125 6.95 16.21 1.40
N GLY A 126 6.97 16.60 2.64
CA GLY A 126 5.80 16.80 3.49
C GLY A 126 4.87 17.91 3.06
N GLU A 127 4.58 17.92 1.82
CA GLU A 127 3.64 18.84 1.23
C GLU A 127 2.25 18.27 1.13
#